data_ff2f635dc2cc33cb064c8d6b72a7d6f9
#
_entry.id   ff2f635dc2cc33cb064c8d6b72a7d6f9
#
_cell.length_a   1.000
_cell.length_b   1.000
_cell.length_c   1.000
_cell.angle_alpha   90.00
_cell.angle_beta   90.00
_cell.angle_gamma   90.00
#
_symmetry.space_group_name_H-M   'P 1'
#
loop_
_entity.id
_entity.type
_entity.pdbx_description
1 polymer ?
#
loop_
_entity_poly.entity_id
_entity_poly.type
_entity_poly.pdbx_seq_one_letter_code
_entity_poly.pdbx_strand_id
1 'polypeptide(L)'
;MRWTIIMVGAVLALAGAAARADGAVDLKAALQRLQEPSPLKASLESNVWRRNGEGKDADESNGQAGVLIEEDERGMQLNYSREMLARLDAEAQALARNPNAKTPTLNAAREFSPTDLRPMISAARTLSHALEKASFKSEKAETYQGKPARMLTYEQGIDALSERDRKYVKEFDAHLYVWIAADGTPLASRVTQSASGRAFIVVSFEAKNEASDVYALSGNRLISIRRETPNSASGAGERSEARIVKTLQLQP
;
A
#
# COMPACT_ATOMS: atom_id res chain seq x y z
N MET A 1 49.21 -48.63 -44.45
CA MET A 1 48.08 -47.72 -44.63
C MET A 1 47.14 -47.90 -43.49
N ARG A 2 47.16 -46.95 -42.51
CA ARG A 2 46.28 -46.92 -41.32
C ARG A 2 45.37 -45.74 -41.48
N TRP A 3 44.07 -45.92 -41.62
CA TRP A 3 43.07 -44.89 -41.64
C TRP A 3 42.56 -44.69 -40.21
N THR A 4 42.76 -43.47 -39.70
CA THR A 4 42.25 -43.00 -38.42
C THR A 4 40.91 -42.26 -38.71
N ILE A 5 39.81 -42.86 -38.21
CA ILE A 5 38.48 -42.23 -38.28
C ILE A 5 38.38 -41.29 -37.07
N ILE A 6 38.27 -39.99 -37.34
CA ILE A 6 37.99 -38.95 -36.33
C ILE A 6 36.47 -38.82 -36.19
N MET A 7 35.92 -39.29 -35.04
CA MET A 7 34.53 -39.02 -34.64
C MET A 7 34.42 -37.61 -34.10
N VAL A 8 33.74 -36.75 -34.84
CA VAL A 8 33.35 -35.42 -34.34
C VAL A 8 32.03 -35.56 -33.57
N GLY A 9 32.11 -35.50 -32.25
CA GLY A 9 30.95 -35.50 -31.39
C GLY A 9 30.27 -34.10 -31.42
N ALA A 10 29.09 -34.02 -31.99
CA ALA A 10 28.25 -32.81 -31.91
C ALA A 10 27.61 -32.74 -30.53
N VAL A 11 28.07 -31.79 -29.69
CA VAL A 11 27.40 -31.43 -28.44
C VAL A 11 26.22 -30.53 -28.81
N LEU A 12 25.01 -31.09 -28.81
CA LEU A 12 23.78 -30.30 -28.83
C LEU A 12 23.63 -29.61 -27.47
N ALA A 13 23.95 -28.31 -27.42
CA ALA A 13 23.54 -27.46 -26.32
C ALA A 13 22.02 -27.22 -26.43
N LEU A 14 21.23 -28.01 -25.67
CA LEU A 14 19.84 -27.68 -25.40
C LEU A 14 19.81 -26.37 -24.57
N ALA A 15 19.75 -25.24 -25.25
CA ALA A 15 19.31 -23.97 -24.63
C ALA A 15 17.84 -24.16 -24.30
N GLY A 16 17.56 -24.62 -23.07
CA GLY A 16 16.20 -24.58 -22.50
C GLY A 16 15.69 -23.16 -22.58
N ALA A 17 14.77 -22.89 -23.51
CA ALA A 17 13.94 -21.72 -23.43
C ALA A 17 13.15 -21.83 -22.11
N ALA A 18 13.66 -21.17 -21.06
CA ALA A 18 12.87 -20.95 -19.87
C ALA A 18 11.61 -20.23 -20.36
N ALA A 19 10.48 -20.93 -20.35
CA ALA A 19 9.18 -20.30 -20.55
C ALA A 19 9.14 -19.14 -19.58
N ARG A 20 9.25 -17.91 -20.08
CA ARG A 20 9.05 -16.70 -19.28
C ARG A 20 7.60 -16.79 -18.85
N ALA A 21 7.38 -17.24 -17.62
CA ALA A 21 6.09 -17.15 -16.99
C ALA A 21 5.68 -15.66 -17.04
N ASP A 22 4.47 -15.39 -17.53
CA ASP A 22 3.92 -14.05 -17.56
C ASP A 22 3.63 -13.63 -16.10
N GLY A 23 4.44 -12.72 -15.57
CA GLY A 23 4.32 -12.31 -14.19
C GLY A 23 2.96 -11.71 -13.84
N ALA A 24 2.26 -11.11 -14.80
CA ALA A 24 0.91 -10.62 -14.60
C ALA A 24 -0.09 -11.78 -14.42
N VAL A 25 0.08 -12.87 -15.15
CA VAL A 25 -0.74 -14.09 -15.00
C VAL A 25 -0.43 -14.76 -13.66
N ASP A 26 0.86 -14.89 -13.31
CA ASP A 26 1.29 -15.48 -12.04
C ASP A 26 0.75 -14.68 -10.84
N LEU A 27 0.85 -13.36 -10.89
CA LEU A 27 0.30 -12.46 -9.86
C LEU A 27 -1.21 -12.66 -9.71
N LYS A 28 -1.95 -12.69 -10.81
CA LYS A 28 -3.40 -12.88 -10.78
C LYS A 28 -3.79 -14.22 -10.15
N ALA A 29 -3.10 -15.31 -10.53
CA ALA A 29 -3.32 -16.64 -9.96
C ALA A 29 -2.99 -16.67 -8.46
N ALA A 30 -1.88 -16.05 -8.04
CA ALA A 30 -1.51 -15.94 -6.64
C ALA A 30 -2.54 -15.15 -5.84
N LEU A 31 -3.01 -14.00 -6.35
CA LEU A 31 -4.03 -13.20 -5.67
C LEU A 31 -5.35 -13.96 -5.51
N GLN A 32 -5.77 -14.75 -6.49
CA GLN A 32 -6.97 -15.59 -6.36
C GLN A 32 -6.84 -16.62 -5.25
N ARG A 33 -5.66 -17.28 -5.14
CA ARG A 33 -5.36 -18.27 -4.10
C ARG A 33 -5.28 -17.67 -2.70
N LEU A 34 -4.87 -16.40 -2.59
CA LEU A 34 -4.57 -15.71 -1.33
C LEU A 34 -5.73 -14.83 -0.80
N GLN A 35 -6.94 -14.99 -1.33
CA GLN A 35 -8.14 -14.26 -0.88
C GLN A 35 -8.95 -15.00 0.19
N GLU A 36 -8.55 -16.20 0.58
CA GLU A 36 -9.30 -16.97 1.57
C GLU A 36 -9.38 -16.26 2.92
N PRO A 37 -10.57 -16.18 3.53
CA PRO A 37 -10.75 -15.59 4.84
C PRO A 37 -10.24 -16.56 5.92
N SER A 38 -8.95 -16.53 6.18
CA SER A 38 -8.40 -17.21 7.37
C SER A 38 -8.56 -16.30 8.59
N PRO A 39 -8.89 -16.84 9.78
CA PRO A 39 -8.91 -16.05 11.00
C PRO A 39 -7.61 -15.28 11.19
N LEU A 40 -7.72 -14.05 11.68
CA LEU A 40 -6.58 -13.17 11.90
C LEU A 40 -6.62 -12.62 13.31
N LYS A 41 -5.49 -12.70 14.02
CA LYS A 41 -5.25 -11.98 15.26
C LYS A 41 -3.92 -11.24 15.14
N ALA A 42 -3.95 -9.92 15.35
CA ALA A 42 -2.77 -9.09 15.17
C ALA A 42 -2.82 -7.84 16.05
N SER A 43 -1.67 -7.33 16.45
CA SER A 43 -1.56 -5.97 16.95
C SER A 43 -1.28 -5.02 15.78
N LEU A 44 -1.98 -3.90 15.76
CA LEU A 44 -1.77 -2.82 14.82
C LEU A 44 -1.28 -1.58 15.56
N GLU A 45 -0.23 -0.98 15.06
CA GLU A 45 0.28 0.33 15.49
C GLU A 45 0.15 1.32 14.34
N SER A 46 -0.32 2.54 14.64
CA SER A 46 -0.37 3.67 13.70
C SER A 46 0.48 4.82 14.22
N ASN A 47 1.41 5.29 13.38
CA ASN A 47 2.21 6.48 13.58
C ASN A 47 1.83 7.52 12.52
N VAL A 48 1.45 8.70 12.95
CA VAL A 48 0.93 9.78 12.11
C VAL A 48 1.77 11.03 12.30
N TRP A 49 2.16 11.63 11.21
CA TRP A 49 2.69 12.99 11.15
C TRP A 49 1.87 13.79 10.13
N ARG A 50 1.48 15.00 10.50
CA ARG A 50 0.78 15.93 9.62
C ARG A 50 1.32 17.34 9.79
N ARG A 51 1.37 18.08 8.69
CA ARG A 51 1.77 19.47 8.65
C ARG A 51 0.80 20.24 7.75
N ASN A 52 0.25 21.34 8.26
CA ASN A 52 -0.64 22.23 7.54
C ASN A 52 -0.04 23.65 7.54
N GLY A 53 -0.08 24.32 6.39
CA GLY A 53 0.53 25.63 6.20
C GLY A 53 1.97 25.55 5.70
N GLU A 54 2.60 26.72 5.55
CA GLU A 54 3.95 26.88 5.03
C GLU A 54 4.83 27.68 6.01
N GLY A 55 6.15 27.48 5.88
CA GLY A 55 7.15 28.25 6.63
C GLY A 55 7.10 27.98 8.14
N LYS A 56 7.28 29.05 8.92
CA LYS A 56 7.37 29.00 10.40
C LYS A 56 6.01 28.93 11.09
N ASP A 57 4.95 29.32 10.38
CA ASP A 57 3.59 29.33 10.89
C ASP A 57 2.82 28.03 10.57
N ALA A 58 3.51 27.04 10.03
CA ALA A 58 2.92 25.73 9.77
C ALA A 58 2.57 25.02 11.09
N ASP A 59 1.34 24.54 11.18
CA ASP A 59 0.90 23.67 12.27
C ASP A 59 1.36 22.24 12.02
N GLU A 60 2.06 21.67 13.00
CA GLU A 60 2.58 20.31 12.93
C GLU A 60 2.01 19.46 14.06
N SER A 61 1.48 18.31 13.70
CA SER A 61 0.93 17.34 14.65
C SER A 61 1.47 15.95 14.44
N ASN A 62 1.72 15.26 15.53
CA ASN A 62 2.15 13.88 15.59
C ASN A 62 1.10 13.04 16.32
N GLY A 63 1.09 11.74 16.03
CA GLY A 63 0.22 10.81 16.72
C GLY A 63 0.76 9.39 16.73
N GLN A 64 0.49 8.67 17.82
CA GLN A 64 0.78 7.25 17.94
C GLN A 64 -0.35 6.57 18.71
N ALA A 65 -0.82 5.43 18.18
CA ALA A 65 -1.85 4.63 18.82
C ALA A 65 -1.71 3.16 18.40
N GLY A 66 -2.17 2.25 19.27
CA GLY A 66 -2.17 0.82 19.00
C GLY A 66 -3.51 0.18 19.35
N VAL A 67 -3.91 -0.84 18.57
CA VAL A 67 -5.14 -1.60 18.75
C VAL A 67 -4.91 -3.06 18.42
N LEU A 68 -5.67 -3.95 19.07
CA LEU A 68 -5.71 -5.35 18.71
C LEU A 68 -6.81 -5.57 17.66
N ILE A 69 -6.47 -6.25 16.58
CA ILE A 69 -7.40 -6.64 15.53
C ILE A 69 -7.64 -8.14 15.65
N GLU A 70 -8.90 -8.53 15.67
CA GLU A 70 -9.33 -9.91 15.51
C GLU A 70 -10.34 -9.96 14.37
N GLU A 71 -10.20 -10.91 13.45
CA GLU A 71 -11.16 -11.16 12.39
C GLU A 71 -11.42 -12.65 12.27
N ASP A 72 -12.68 -13.01 12.41
CA ASP A 72 -13.19 -14.38 12.30
C ASP A 72 -14.52 -14.38 11.53
N GLU A 73 -15.30 -15.44 11.65
CA GLU A 73 -16.64 -15.59 11.01
C GLU A 73 -17.64 -14.50 11.45
N ARG A 74 -17.42 -13.88 12.61
CA ARG A 74 -18.26 -12.78 13.14
C ARG A 74 -17.86 -11.42 12.55
N GLY A 75 -16.78 -11.37 11.78
CA GLY A 75 -16.23 -10.16 11.18
C GLY A 75 -15.05 -9.57 11.96
N MET A 76 -14.65 -8.36 11.56
CA MET A 76 -13.52 -7.65 12.14
C MET A 76 -13.92 -6.97 13.46
N GLN A 77 -13.12 -7.18 14.50
CA GLN A 77 -13.23 -6.57 15.82
C GLN A 77 -11.97 -5.79 16.14
N LEU A 78 -12.12 -4.62 16.74
CA LEU A 78 -11.03 -3.78 17.23
C LEU A 78 -11.12 -3.70 18.75
N ASN A 79 -10.09 -4.22 19.42
CA ASN A 79 -10.03 -4.28 20.87
C ASN A 79 -9.06 -3.21 21.38
N TYR A 80 -9.58 -2.19 22.03
CA TYR A 80 -8.82 -1.11 22.65
C TYR A 80 -8.45 -1.49 24.08
N SER A 81 -7.19 -1.28 24.45
CA SER A 81 -6.77 -1.47 25.85
C SER A 81 -7.38 -0.39 26.76
N ARG A 82 -7.46 -0.69 28.06
CA ARG A 82 -7.94 0.29 29.06
C ARG A 82 -7.07 1.56 29.07
N GLU A 83 -5.76 1.40 28.93
CA GLU A 83 -4.80 2.50 28.90
C GLU A 83 -5.00 3.36 27.64
N MET A 84 -5.30 2.72 26.53
CA MET A 84 -5.62 3.43 25.29
C MET A 84 -6.91 4.25 25.43
N LEU A 85 -7.98 3.65 25.95
CA LEU A 85 -9.25 4.34 26.21
C LEU A 85 -9.08 5.51 27.18
N ALA A 86 -8.34 5.32 28.26
CA ALA A 86 -8.06 6.39 29.23
C ALA A 86 -7.30 7.58 28.60
N ARG A 87 -6.34 7.31 27.69
CA ARG A 87 -5.65 8.37 26.96
C ARG A 87 -6.59 9.11 26.00
N LEU A 88 -7.42 8.40 25.27
CA LEU A 88 -8.42 9.01 24.38
C LEU A 88 -9.38 9.93 25.16
N ASP A 89 -9.88 9.49 26.30
CA ASP A 89 -10.76 10.28 27.15
C ASP A 89 -10.05 11.54 27.71
N ALA A 90 -8.82 11.38 28.19
CA ALA A 90 -8.03 12.51 28.70
C ALA A 90 -7.75 13.56 27.62
N GLU A 91 -7.37 13.11 26.41
CA GLU A 91 -7.13 14.00 25.26
C GLU A 91 -8.43 14.68 24.79
N ALA A 92 -9.56 13.95 24.76
CA ALA A 92 -10.86 14.53 24.42
C ALA A 92 -11.29 15.61 25.40
N GLN A 93 -11.10 15.38 26.70
CA GLN A 93 -11.36 16.38 27.75
C GLN A 93 -10.42 17.60 27.65
N ALA A 94 -9.14 17.36 27.33
CA ALA A 94 -8.18 18.46 27.12
C ALA A 94 -8.58 19.32 25.93
N LEU A 95 -8.98 18.70 24.81
CA LEU A 95 -9.44 19.41 23.61
C LEU A 95 -10.72 20.22 23.86
N ALA A 96 -11.65 19.69 24.66
CA ALA A 96 -12.88 20.41 25.03
C ALA A 96 -12.60 21.70 25.86
N ARG A 97 -11.51 21.70 26.64
CA ARG A 97 -11.10 22.89 27.44
C ARG A 97 -10.20 23.84 26.65
N ASN A 98 -9.39 23.32 25.76
CA ASN A 98 -8.44 24.07 24.95
C ASN A 98 -8.40 23.51 23.51
N PRO A 99 -8.94 24.24 22.51
CA PRO A 99 -8.93 23.80 21.10
C PRO A 99 -7.52 23.54 20.54
N ASN A 100 -6.48 24.09 21.15
CA ASN A 100 -5.09 23.92 20.73
C ASN A 100 -4.37 22.80 21.53
N ALA A 101 -5.10 22.00 22.31
CA ALA A 101 -4.51 20.89 23.04
C ALA A 101 -3.90 19.84 22.08
N LYS A 102 -2.72 19.36 22.42
CA LYS A 102 -2.09 18.26 21.67
C LYS A 102 -2.83 16.95 21.95
N THR A 103 -3.24 16.26 20.89
CA THR A 103 -4.04 15.03 20.96
C THR A 103 -3.41 13.90 20.13
N PRO A 104 -2.19 13.43 20.48
CA PRO A 104 -1.46 12.46 19.67
C PRO A 104 -2.19 11.12 19.54
N THR A 105 -2.83 10.64 20.62
CA THR A 105 -3.57 9.38 20.59
C THR A 105 -4.82 9.49 19.72
N LEU A 106 -5.61 10.55 19.86
CA LEU A 106 -6.77 10.81 19.01
C LEU A 106 -6.39 10.95 17.53
N ASN A 107 -5.29 11.65 17.23
CA ASN A 107 -4.82 11.83 15.85
C ASN A 107 -4.50 10.49 15.18
N ALA A 108 -3.87 9.57 15.89
CA ALA A 108 -3.53 8.26 15.37
C ALA A 108 -4.72 7.28 15.36
N ALA A 109 -5.61 7.35 16.36
CA ALA A 109 -6.78 6.49 16.46
C ALA A 109 -7.80 6.72 15.32
N ARG A 110 -7.81 7.89 14.69
CA ARG A 110 -8.61 8.17 13.48
C ARG A 110 -8.27 7.26 12.31
N GLU A 111 -7.09 6.67 12.31
CA GLU A 111 -6.60 5.75 11.28
C GLU A 111 -7.10 4.30 11.45
N PHE A 112 -7.94 4.02 12.44
CA PHE A 112 -8.46 2.70 12.74
C PHE A 112 -9.88 2.45 12.20
N SER A 113 -10.30 3.21 11.19
CA SER A 113 -11.58 2.91 10.54
C SER A 113 -11.52 1.60 9.74
N PRO A 114 -12.63 0.87 9.60
CA PRO A 114 -12.66 -0.34 8.78
C PRO A 114 -12.15 -0.13 7.34
N THR A 115 -12.41 1.03 6.76
CA THR A 115 -11.97 1.41 5.41
C THR A 115 -10.45 1.55 5.33
N ASP A 116 -9.82 2.08 6.38
CA ASP A 116 -8.38 2.29 6.43
C ASP A 116 -7.59 1.02 6.76
N LEU A 117 -8.24 0.05 7.42
CA LEU A 117 -7.63 -1.21 7.81
C LEU A 117 -7.78 -2.31 6.74
N ARG A 118 -8.87 -2.28 5.98
CA ARG A 118 -9.15 -3.28 4.95
C ARG A 118 -8.00 -3.49 3.94
N PRO A 119 -7.29 -2.46 3.46
CA PRO A 119 -6.12 -2.65 2.60
C PRO A 119 -5.02 -3.50 3.22
N MET A 120 -4.89 -3.50 4.54
CA MET A 120 -3.88 -4.29 5.24
C MET A 120 -4.34 -5.72 5.50
N ILE A 121 -5.55 -5.90 6.01
CA ILE A 121 -6.05 -7.23 6.42
C ILE A 121 -6.63 -8.05 5.27
N SER A 122 -6.96 -7.44 4.13
CA SER A 122 -7.47 -8.08 2.91
C SER A 122 -6.65 -7.63 1.71
N ALA A 123 -5.33 -7.73 1.81
CA ALA A 123 -4.39 -7.15 0.84
C ALA A 123 -4.55 -7.77 -0.57
N ALA A 124 -4.82 -9.08 -0.69
CA ALA A 124 -5.02 -9.72 -1.99
C ALA A 124 -6.23 -9.14 -2.73
N ARG A 125 -7.36 -8.92 -2.04
CA ARG A 125 -8.56 -8.33 -2.64
C ARG A 125 -8.32 -6.88 -3.02
N THR A 126 -7.66 -6.11 -2.16
CA THR A 126 -7.33 -4.70 -2.42
C THR A 126 -6.42 -4.56 -3.64
N LEU A 127 -5.38 -5.40 -3.73
CA LEU A 127 -4.47 -5.40 -4.86
C LEU A 127 -5.16 -5.87 -6.16
N SER A 128 -6.00 -6.91 -6.10
CA SER A 128 -6.80 -7.36 -7.24
C SER A 128 -7.67 -6.23 -7.79
N HIS A 129 -8.37 -5.50 -6.91
CA HIS A 129 -9.22 -4.38 -7.33
C HIS A 129 -8.42 -3.20 -7.93
N ALA A 130 -7.20 -2.95 -7.42
CA ALA A 130 -6.32 -1.94 -8.00
C ALA A 130 -5.86 -2.33 -9.42
N LEU A 131 -5.60 -3.63 -9.65
CA LEU A 131 -5.21 -4.16 -10.95
C LEU A 131 -6.34 -4.15 -11.99
N GLU A 132 -7.61 -4.27 -11.58
CA GLU A 132 -8.76 -4.16 -12.49
C GLU A 132 -8.85 -2.81 -13.21
N LYS A 133 -8.31 -1.75 -12.58
CA LYS A 133 -8.31 -0.38 -13.09
C LYS A 133 -6.94 0.04 -13.65
N ALA A 134 -6.05 -0.92 -13.86
CA ALA A 134 -4.68 -0.66 -14.28
C ALA A 134 -4.31 -1.47 -15.52
N SER A 135 -3.51 -0.88 -16.40
CA SER A 135 -2.98 -1.51 -17.60
C SER A 135 -1.54 -1.98 -17.35
N PHE A 136 -1.25 -3.25 -17.59
CA PHE A 136 0.11 -3.79 -17.51
C PHE A 136 1.02 -3.12 -18.54
N LYS A 137 2.22 -2.72 -18.11
CA LYS A 137 3.22 -2.04 -18.95
C LYS A 137 4.48 -2.85 -19.14
N SER A 138 5.04 -3.37 -18.06
CA SER A 138 6.32 -4.08 -18.13
C SER A 138 6.57 -5.00 -16.95
N GLU A 139 7.45 -5.95 -17.17
CA GLU A 139 8.04 -6.82 -16.15
C GLU A 139 9.56 -6.68 -16.20
N LYS A 140 10.19 -6.62 -15.04
CA LYS A 140 11.64 -6.54 -14.89
C LYS A 140 12.10 -7.49 -13.79
N ALA A 141 13.15 -8.28 -14.07
CA ALA A 141 13.85 -9.02 -13.03
C ALA A 141 14.54 -8.04 -12.08
N GLU A 142 14.34 -8.22 -10.79
CA GLU A 142 14.84 -7.33 -9.74
C GLU A 142 15.18 -8.13 -8.47
N THR A 143 15.73 -7.46 -7.48
CA THR A 143 15.96 -8.02 -6.14
C THR A 143 15.14 -7.23 -5.13
N TYR A 144 14.33 -7.93 -4.35
CA TYR A 144 13.57 -7.32 -3.25
C TYR A 144 14.06 -7.89 -1.91
N GLN A 145 14.57 -7.02 -1.02
CA GLN A 145 15.13 -7.41 0.29
C GLN A 145 16.18 -8.55 0.20
N GLY A 146 17.07 -8.47 -0.81
CA GLY A 146 18.13 -9.47 -1.03
C GLY A 146 17.70 -10.78 -1.69
N LYS A 147 16.42 -10.93 -2.06
CA LYS A 147 15.89 -12.13 -2.73
C LYS A 147 15.52 -11.82 -4.18
N PRO A 148 15.72 -12.75 -5.12
CA PRO A 148 15.25 -12.60 -6.50
C PRO A 148 13.74 -12.33 -6.53
N ALA A 149 13.34 -11.34 -7.32
CA ALA A 149 11.96 -10.93 -7.49
C ALA A 149 11.71 -10.48 -8.94
N ARG A 150 10.46 -10.36 -9.31
CA ARG A 150 10.02 -9.72 -10.55
C ARG A 150 9.20 -8.48 -10.18
N MET A 151 9.57 -7.33 -10.72
CA MET A 151 8.81 -6.11 -10.57
C MET A 151 7.88 -5.93 -11.77
N LEU A 152 6.59 -5.87 -11.51
CA LEU A 152 5.55 -5.61 -12.48
C LEU A 152 5.14 -4.15 -12.38
N THR A 153 5.06 -3.47 -13.52
CA THR A 153 4.64 -2.07 -13.60
C THR A 153 3.30 -1.98 -14.31
N TYR A 154 2.38 -1.26 -13.70
CA TYR A 154 1.06 -0.94 -14.25
C TYR A 154 0.85 0.56 -14.23
N GLU A 155 0.04 1.05 -15.16
CA GLU A 155 -0.40 2.44 -15.26
C GLU A 155 -1.91 2.51 -15.03
N GLN A 156 -2.35 3.49 -14.27
CA GLN A 156 -3.77 3.76 -14.03
C GLN A 156 -4.17 5.04 -14.77
N GLY A 157 -5.23 4.95 -15.55
CA GLY A 157 -5.80 6.10 -16.23
C GLY A 157 -6.63 6.99 -15.32
N ILE A 158 -7.02 8.16 -15.81
CA ILE A 158 -7.90 9.10 -15.08
C ILE A 158 -9.23 8.48 -14.65
N ASP A 159 -9.63 7.37 -15.29
CA ASP A 159 -10.83 6.59 -14.91
C ASP A 159 -10.73 5.91 -13.55
N ALA A 160 -9.52 5.84 -12.97
CA ALA A 160 -9.34 5.42 -11.59
C ALA A 160 -9.93 6.42 -10.58
N LEU A 161 -10.05 7.69 -10.97
CA LEU A 161 -10.67 8.75 -10.17
C LEU A 161 -12.20 8.67 -10.21
N SER A 162 -12.83 9.22 -9.17
CA SER A 162 -14.29 9.41 -9.16
C SER A 162 -14.73 10.38 -10.27
N GLU A 163 -15.97 10.26 -10.76
CA GLU A 163 -16.52 11.21 -11.75
C GLU A 163 -16.48 12.66 -11.25
N ARG A 164 -16.64 12.86 -9.96
CA ARG A 164 -16.58 14.18 -9.33
C ARG A 164 -15.18 14.78 -9.48
N ASP A 165 -14.13 14.00 -9.17
CA ASP A 165 -12.75 14.48 -9.14
C ASP A 165 -12.22 14.71 -10.57
N ARG A 166 -12.59 13.84 -11.52
CA ARG A 166 -12.21 13.98 -12.95
C ARG A 166 -12.57 15.33 -13.55
N LYS A 167 -13.64 15.99 -13.10
CA LYS A 167 -14.06 17.29 -13.60
C LYS A 167 -13.08 18.42 -13.31
N TYR A 168 -12.27 18.27 -12.28
CA TYR A 168 -11.34 19.28 -11.79
C TYR A 168 -9.88 18.97 -12.15
N VAL A 169 -9.57 17.70 -12.45
CA VAL A 169 -8.22 17.25 -12.78
C VAL A 169 -7.93 17.52 -14.25
N LYS A 170 -6.78 18.13 -14.53
CA LYS A 170 -6.26 18.40 -15.89
C LYS A 170 -5.13 17.45 -16.26
N GLU A 171 -4.26 17.17 -15.29
CA GLU A 171 -3.15 16.25 -15.42
C GLU A 171 -3.27 15.17 -14.35
N PHE A 172 -3.08 13.94 -14.75
CA PHE A 172 -3.14 12.79 -13.89
C PHE A 172 -2.08 11.78 -14.32
N ASP A 173 -1.25 11.37 -13.38
CA ASP A 173 -0.25 10.34 -13.56
C ASP A 173 -0.32 9.38 -12.37
N ALA A 174 -0.46 8.08 -12.66
CA ALA A 174 -0.56 7.09 -11.60
C ALA A 174 0.04 5.74 -12.04
N HIS A 175 0.90 5.19 -11.19
CA HIS A 175 1.57 3.93 -11.40
C HIS A 175 1.38 3.00 -10.20
N LEU A 176 1.26 1.72 -10.51
CA LEU A 176 1.30 0.64 -9.52
C LEU A 176 2.48 -0.27 -9.85
N TYR A 177 3.39 -0.41 -8.91
CA TYR A 177 4.51 -1.36 -8.95
C TYR A 177 4.21 -2.51 -8.00
N VAL A 178 4.41 -3.74 -8.46
CA VAL A 178 4.22 -4.94 -7.63
C VAL A 178 5.45 -5.82 -7.74
N TRP A 179 6.12 -6.07 -6.62
CA TRP A 179 7.19 -7.07 -6.53
C TRP A 179 6.61 -8.42 -6.18
N ILE A 180 6.89 -9.41 -7.01
CA ILE A 180 6.40 -10.78 -6.83
C ILE A 180 7.55 -11.77 -6.71
N ALA A 181 7.34 -12.84 -5.95
CA ALA A 181 8.21 -14.00 -5.90
C ALA A 181 8.08 -14.84 -7.20
N ALA A 182 8.89 -15.88 -7.33
CA ALA A 182 8.88 -16.76 -8.50
C ALA A 182 7.51 -17.41 -8.76
N ASP A 183 6.73 -17.69 -7.72
CA ASP A 183 5.40 -18.31 -7.78
C ASP A 183 4.25 -17.29 -7.93
N GLY A 184 4.58 -16.01 -8.17
CA GLY A 184 3.61 -14.92 -8.31
C GLY A 184 3.14 -14.31 -6.98
N THR A 185 3.54 -14.83 -5.82
CA THR A 185 3.16 -14.29 -4.51
C THR A 185 3.66 -12.86 -4.34
N PRO A 186 2.79 -11.88 -4.03
CA PRO A 186 3.21 -10.51 -3.79
C PRO A 186 4.12 -10.39 -2.56
N LEU A 187 5.24 -9.68 -2.72
CA LEU A 187 6.19 -9.34 -1.67
C LEU A 187 5.98 -7.91 -1.17
N ALA A 188 5.70 -7.01 -2.10
CA ALA A 188 5.46 -5.60 -1.84
C ALA A 188 4.68 -4.97 -2.99
N SER A 189 4.08 -3.81 -2.73
CA SER A 189 3.58 -2.93 -3.78
C SER A 189 3.87 -1.47 -3.45
N ARG A 190 3.86 -0.64 -4.49
CA ARG A 190 3.93 0.81 -4.38
C ARG A 190 2.99 1.43 -5.40
N VAL A 191 2.08 2.26 -4.93
CA VAL A 191 1.24 3.12 -5.76
C VAL A 191 1.80 4.52 -5.68
N THR A 192 1.99 5.17 -6.81
CA THR A 192 2.28 6.60 -6.90
C THR A 192 1.20 7.27 -7.71
N GLN A 193 0.71 8.40 -7.25
CA GLN A 193 -0.34 9.16 -7.92
C GLN A 193 -0.05 10.65 -7.80
N SER A 194 -0.08 11.35 -8.92
CA SER A 194 -0.06 12.80 -8.96
C SER A 194 -1.25 13.32 -9.77
N ALA A 195 -1.84 14.39 -9.29
CA ALA A 195 -2.94 15.07 -9.95
C ALA A 195 -2.76 16.58 -9.85
N SER A 196 -2.98 17.29 -10.95
CA SER A 196 -3.07 18.74 -10.96
C SER A 196 -4.33 19.20 -11.68
N GLY A 197 -4.82 20.38 -11.34
CA GLY A 197 -6.04 20.87 -11.95
C GLY A 197 -6.50 22.21 -11.41
N ARG A 198 -7.78 22.52 -11.66
CA ARG A 198 -8.43 23.73 -11.17
C ARG A 198 -9.81 23.45 -10.60
N ALA A 199 -10.03 23.92 -9.38
CA ALA A 199 -11.34 23.98 -8.77
C ALA A 199 -11.90 25.43 -8.88
N PHE A 200 -13.21 25.56 -9.08
CA PHE A 200 -13.90 26.87 -9.14
C PHE A 200 -13.25 27.89 -10.09
N ILE A 201 -12.75 27.47 -11.25
CA ILE A 201 -12.19 28.29 -12.33
C ILE A 201 -10.84 28.97 -11.98
N VAL A 202 -10.62 29.39 -10.73
CA VAL A 202 -9.49 30.25 -10.33
C VAL A 202 -8.51 29.58 -9.35
N VAL A 203 -8.90 28.49 -8.69
CA VAL A 203 -8.06 27.84 -7.69
C VAL A 203 -7.33 26.66 -8.31
N SER A 204 -6.03 26.83 -8.57
CA SER A 204 -5.17 25.71 -8.97
C SER A 204 -4.87 24.82 -7.76
N PHE A 205 -4.76 23.51 -7.98
CA PHE A 205 -4.32 22.56 -6.97
C PHE A 205 -3.32 21.57 -7.54
N GLU A 206 -2.47 21.05 -6.67
CA GLU A 206 -1.62 19.91 -6.91
C GLU A 206 -1.80 18.92 -5.75
N ALA A 207 -1.83 17.62 -6.06
CA ALA A 207 -1.89 16.57 -5.07
C ALA A 207 -0.94 15.44 -5.46
N LYS A 208 -0.22 14.90 -4.47
CA LYS A 208 0.63 13.73 -4.61
C LYS A 208 0.29 12.74 -3.51
N ASN A 209 -0.02 11.54 -3.90
CA ASN A 209 -0.31 10.44 -2.99
C ASN A 209 0.61 9.27 -3.30
N GLU A 210 1.12 8.64 -2.27
CA GLU A 210 1.86 7.40 -2.39
C GLU A 210 1.33 6.41 -1.35
N ALA A 211 1.33 5.13 -1.70
CA ALA A 211 1.09 4.05 -0.76
C ALA A 211 2.07 2.92 -1.03
N SER A 212 2.81 2.52 -0.02
CA SER A 212 3.75 1.41 -0.09
C SER A 212 3.35 0.35 0.92
N ASP A 213 3.22 -0.89 0.45
CA ASP A 213 2.86 -2.05 1.26
C ASP A 213 3.96 -3.10 1.25
N VAL A 214 4.23 -3.69 2.38
CA VAL A 214 5.05 -4.91 2.52
C VAL A 214 4.12 -6.04 2.93
N TYR A 215 4.18 -7.14 2.21
CA TYR A 215 3.25 -8.25 2.38
C TYR A 215 3.84 -9.43 3.15
N ALA A 216 2.97 -10.17 3.83
CA ALA A 216 3.23 -11.47 4.42
C ALA A 216 2.00 -12.37 4.27
N LEU A 217 2.19 -13.65 4.52
CA LEU A 217 1.11 -14.64 4.51
C LEU A 217 0.69 -14.98 5.94
N SER A 218 -0.62 -15.05 6.16
CA SER A 218 -1.24 -15.65 7.34
C SER A 218 -2.14 -16.80 6.86
N GLY A 219 -1.60 -18.03 6.86
CA GLY A 219 -2.23 -19.15 6.14
C GLY A 219 -2.33 -18.85 4.64
N ASN A 220 -3.54 -18.96 4.08
CA ASN A 220 -3.84 -18.64 2.68
C ASN A 220 -4.32 -17.19 2.47
N ARG A 221 -4.02 -16.31 3.42
CA ARG A 221 -4.40 -14.91 3.38
C ARG A 221 -3.20 -14.01 3.20
N LEU A 222 -3.23 -13.14 2.19
CA LEU A 222 -2.26 -12.07 2.03
C LEU A 222 -2.62 -10.89 2.93
N ILE A 223 -1.67 -10.45 3.75
CA ILE A 223 -1.80 -9.27 4.61
C ILE A 223 -0.67 -8.29 4.34
N SER A 224 -0.92 -7.00 4.54
CA SER A 224 0.12 -5.97 4.60
C SER A 224 0.60 -5.83 6.04
N ILE A 225 1.83 -6.23 6.30
CA ILE A 225 2.45 -6.10 7.63
C ILE A 225 3.01 -4.70 7.89
N ARG A 226 3.21 -3.91 6.84
CA ARG A 226 3.59 -2.51 6.92
C ARG A 226 2.97 -1.76 5.76
N ARG A 227 2.28 -0.69 6.05
CA ARG A 227 1.74 0.25 5.07
C ARG A 227 2.23 1.66 5.41
N GLU A 228 2.75 2.35 4.41
CA GLU A 228 3.20 3.74 4.53
C GLU A 228 2.52 4.57 3.45
N THR A 229 1.91 5.68 3.86
CA THR A 229 1.16 6.56 2.95
C THR A 229 1.59 8.02 3.15
N PRO A 230 2.69 8.45 2.50
CA PRO A 230 2.99 9.87 2.38
C PRO A 230 2.04 10.52 1.37
N ASN A 231 1.52 11.68 1.72
CA ASN A 231 0.71 12.49 0.82
C ASN A 231 1.02 13.98 0.99
N SER A 232 0.81 14.74 -0.06
CA SER A 232 0.88 16.19 -0.03
C SER A 232 -0.16 16.79 -0.96
N ALA A 233 -0.72 17.92 -0.56
CA ALA A 233 -1.61 18.70 -1.39
C ALA A 233 -1.33 20.19 -1.21
N SER A 234 -1.48 20.96 -2.29
CA SER A 234 -1.43 22.42 -2.26
C SER A 234 -2.54 22.99 -3.13
N GLY A 235 -3.06 24.14 -2.72
CA GLY A 235 -4.10 24.87 -3.44
C GLY A 235 -4.66 26.02 -2.60
N ALA A 236 -5.17 27.05 -3.25
CA ALA A 236 -5.72 28.26 -2.59
C ALA A 236 -4.75 28.96 -1.62
N GLY A 237 -3.42 28.81 -1.81
CA GLY A 237 -2.42 29.35 -0.88
C GLY A 237 -2.21 28.50 0.39
N GLU A 238 -2.82 27.33 0.46
CA GLU A 238 -2.63 26.37 1.54
C GLU A 238 -1.81 25.18 1.08
N ARG A 239 -1.02 24.61 1.98
CA ARG A 239 -0.27 23.37 1.78
C ARG A 239 -0.52 22.42 2.94
N SER A 240 -0.72 21.16 2.62
CA SER A 240 -0.83 20.08 3.60
C SER A 240 0.11 18.95 3.22
N GLU A 241 0.70 18.34 4.23
CA GLU A 241 1.54 17.16 4.12
C GLU A 241 1.17 16.17 5.22
N ALA A 242 1.16 14.90 4.91
CA ALA A 242 0.98 13.87 5.92
C ALA A 242 1.82 12.64 5.59
N ARG A 243 2.23 11.93 6.64
CA ARG A 243 2.86 10.62 6.56
C ARG A 243 2.24 9.73 7.62
N ILE A 244 1.61 8.66 7.18
CA ILE A 244 0.97 7.67 8.04
C ILE A 244 1.70 6.35 7.84
N VAL A 245 2.16 5.77 8.93
CA VAL A 245 2.81 4.45 8.94
C VAL A 245 2.01 3.53 9.84
N LYS A 246 1.47 2.46 9.27
CA LYS A 246 0.79 1.40 10.00
C LYS A 246 1.64 0.14 9.97
N THR A 247 1.83 -0.49 11.13
CA THR A 247 2.57 -1.75 11.27
C THR A 247 1.67 -2.78 11.93
N LEU A 248 1.57 -3.94 11.31
CA LEU A 248 0.75 -5.05 11.77
C LEU A 248 1.66 -6.21 12.16
N GLN A 249 1.50 -6.71 13.38
CA GLN A 249 2.25 -7.86 13.91
C GLN A 249 1.26 -8.98 14.23
N LEU A 250 1.42 -10.11 13.54
CA LEU A 250 0.64 -11.32 13.81
C LEU A 250 0.86 -11.78 15.26
N GLN A 251 -0.22 -12.20 15.89
CA GLN A 251 -0.18 -12.86 17.18
C GLN A 251 -0.42 -14.36 16.99
N PRO A 252 0.26 -15.20 17.80
CA PRO A 252 0.07 -16.65 17.75
C PRO A 252 -1.35 -17.07 18.17
#